data_c513be9ccdc8f2d5e67b79717255533b
#
_entry.id   c513be9ccdc8f2d5e67b79717255533b
#
_cell.length_a   1.000
_cell.length_b   1.000
_cell.length_c   1.000
_cell.angle_alpha   90.00
_cell.angle_beta   90.00
_cell.angle_gamma   90.00
#
_symmetry.space_group_name_H-M   'P 1'
#
loop_
_entity.id
_entity.type
_entity.pdbx_description
1 polymer ?
#
loop_
_entity_poly.entity_id
_entity_poly.type
_entity_poly.pdbx_seq_one_letter_code
_entity_poly.pdbx_strand_id
1 'polypeptide(L)'
;MQRPYFSHAPSSETADSLNSLIATDELQKTILYSLNPNDNEAIGTILGCFQGTEAAGKIQQGSAWWFNDHKQGMIAQMTSLVNLGLLGNFVGMLTDSRSFLSYTRHEYFHRIMRELIGGWVENGEYPADYKVLEKIVCGISYNNAVKYFGFDL
;
A
#
# COMPACT_ATOMS: atom_id res chain seq x y z
N MET A 1 -6.86 -31.10 -3.31
CA MET A 1 -6.90 -30.49 -4.65
C MET A 1 -7.18 -29.00 -4.48
N GLN A 2 -6.14 -28.15 -4.44
CA GLN A 2 -6.31 -26.70 -4.29
C GLN A 2 -6.85 -26.14 -5.61
N ARG A 3 -7.99 -25.46 -5.53
CA ARG A 3 -8.53 -24.74 -6.70
C ARG A 3 -7.61 -23.56 -6.99
N PRO A 4 -7.23 -23.29 -8.26
CA PRO A 4 -6.51 -22.07 -8.58
C PRO A 4 -7.41 -20.87 -8.27
N TYR A 5 -6.94 -19.99 -7.38
CA TYR A 5 -7.62 -18.74 -7.05
C TYR A 5 -7.43 -17.73 -8.21
N PHE A 6 -8.14 -17.95 -9.28
CA PHE A 6 -8.39 -16.92 -10.30
C PHE A 6 -9.86 -16.55 -10.23
N SER A 7 -10.25 -15.77 -9.22
CA SER A 7 -11.60 -15.23 -9.19
C SER A 7 -11.63 -13.91 -9.94
N HIS A 8 -12.55 -13.79 -10.87
CA HIS A 8 -12.76 -12.60 -11.70
C HIS A 8 -13.52 -11.47 -10.97
N ALA A 9 -13.69 -11.52 -9.66
CA ALA A 9 -14.33 -10.45 -8.90
C ALA A 9 -13.86 -10.45 -7.44
N PRO A 10 -12.61 -10.07 -7.14
CA PRO A 10 -12.19 -9.91 -5.74
C PRO A 10 -12.92 -8.76 -5.05
N SER A 11 -13.56 -7.86 -5.79
CA SER A 11 -14.10 -6.61 -5.28
C SER A 11 -15.38 -6.77 -4.44
N SER A 12 -16.34 -7.55 -4.89
CA SER A 12 -17.61 -7.72 -4.13
C SER A 12 -17.40 -8.54 -2.86
N GLU A 13 -16.72 -9.66 -2.94
CA GLU A 13 -16.43 -10.52 -1.77
C GLU A 13 -15.60 -9.80 -0.72
N THR A 14 -14.65 -8.98 -1.15
CA THR A 14 -13.83 -8.14 -0.25
C THR A 14 -14.69 -7.08 0.42
N ALA A 15 -15.56 -6.39 -0.33
CA ALA A 15 -16.46 -5.39 0.21
C ALA A 15 -17.46 -6.00 1.19
N ASP A 16 -18.04 -7.16 0.88
CA ASP A 16 -18.97 -7.87 1.76
C ASP A 16 -18.28 -8.31 3.06
N SER A 17 -17.04 -8.79 2.98
CA SER A 17 -16.26 -9.15 4.16
C SER A 17 -15.96 -7.94 5.05
N LEU A 18 -15.55 -6.82 4.47
CA LEU A 18 -15.29 -5.58 5.22
C LEU A 18 -16.58 -5.02 5.83
N ASN A 19 -17.69 -5.04 5.10
CA ASN A 19 -19.02 -4.63 5.61
C ASN A 19 -19.44 -5.46 6.82
N SER A 20 -19.26 -6.78 6.75
CA SER A 20 -19.58 -7.68 7.84
C SER A 20 -18.77 -7.35 9.11
N LEU A 21 -17.47 -7.11 8.96
CA LEU A 21 -16.60 -6.78 10.09
C LEU A 21 -16.90 -5.40 10.69
N ILE A 22 -17.29 -4.43 9.86
CA ILE A 22 -17.75 -3.12 10.37
C ILE A 22 -19.07 -3.24 11.12
N ALA A 23 -20.01 -4.03 10.59
CA ALA A 23 -21.31 -4.19 11.22
C ALA A 23 -21.24 -4.81 12.62
N THR A 24 -20.20 -5.58 12.90
CA THR A 24 -19.92 -6.20 14.22
C THR A 24 -18.90 -5.43 15.06
N ASP A 25 -18.39 -4.29 14.57
CA ASP A 25 -17.31 -3.49 15.19
C ASP A 25 -15.99 -4.31 15.40
N GLU A 26 -15.77 -5.27 14.51
CA GLU A 26 -14.61 -6.17 14.59
C GLU A 26 -13.51 -5.84 13.54
N LEU A 27 -13.71 -4.78 12.73
CA LEU A 27 -12.76 -4.43 11.70
C LEU A 27 -11.46 -3.88 12.30
N GLN A 28 -10.43 -4.71 12.26
CA GLN A 28 -9.09 -4.37 12.70
C GLN A 28 -8.32 -3.56 11.64
N LYS A 29 -7.10 -3.14 11.97
CA LYS A 29 -6.16 -2.60 10.99
C LYS A 29 -5.93 -3.63 9.88
N THR A 30 -6.25 -3.26 8.64
CA THR A 30 -6.28 -4.19 7.52
C THR A 30 -5.45 -3.68 6.36
N ILE A 31 -4.59 -4.53 5.81
CA ILE A 31 -3.80 -4.25 4.62
C ILE A 31 -4.17 -5.28 3.56
N LEU A 32 -4.71 -4.82 2.43
CA LEU A 32 -5.09 -5.69 1.31
C LEU A 32 -4.01 -5.71 0.24
N TYR A 33 -3.68 -6.89 -0.21
CA TYR A 33 -2.69 -7.13 -1.27
C TYR A 33 -3.37 -7.68 -2.52
N SER A 34 -2.95 -7.20 -3.69
CA SER A 34 -3.37 -7.74 -4.97
C SER A 34 -2.34 -8.69 -5.55
N LEU A 35 -2.79 -9.79 -6.12
CA LEU A 35 -1.98 -10.69 -6.95
C LEU A 35 -2.04 -10.30 -8.44
N ASN A 36 -3.09 -9.60 -8.83
CA ASN A 36 -3.33 -9.16 -10.20
C ASN A 36 -3.19 -7.64 -10.28
N PRO A 37 -2.29 -7.10 -11.11
CA PRO A 37 -2.10 -5.65 -11.23
C PRO A 37 -3.36 -4.90 -11.67
N ASN A 38 -4.28 -5.56 -12.38
CA ASN A 38 -5.54 -4.97 -12.81
C ASN A 38 -6.52 -4.70 -11.66
N ASP A 39 -6.29 -5.28 -10.50
CA ASP A 39 -7.17 -5.11 -9.33
C ASP A 39 -6.78 -3.93 -8.44
N ASN A 40 -5.65 -3.26 -8.72
CA ASN A 40 -5.17 -2.15 -7.88
C ASN A 40 -6.22 -1.04 -7.72
N GLU A 41 -6.83 -0.61 -8.80
CA GLU A 41 -7.84 0.47 -8.77
C GLU A 41 -9.13 0.03 -8.11
N ALA A 42 -9.58 -1.19 -8.37
CA ALA A 42 -10.77 -1.76 -7.75
C ALA A 42 -10.58 -1.88 -6.22
N ILE A 43 -9.44 -2.39 -5.77
CA ILE A 43 -9.09 -2.47 -4.35
C ILE A 43 -9.02 -1.06 -3.74
N GLY A 44 -8.32 -0.13 -4.37
CA GLY A 44 -8.21 1.25 -3.88
C GLY A 44 -9.57 1.93 -3.73
N THR A 45 -10.47 1.73 -4.69
CA THR A 45 -11.84 2.26 -4.65
C THR A 45 -12.63 1.68 -3.48
N ILE A 46 -12.57 0.36 -3.28
CA ILE A 46 -13.24 -0.31 -2.15
C ILE A 46 -12.69 0.22 -0.83
N LEU A 47 -11.37 0.27 -0.68
CA LEU A 47 -10.74 0.74 0.56
C LEU A 47 -11.14 2.18 0.89
N GLY A 48 -11.40 3.01 -0.12
CA GLY A 48 -11.92 4.36 0.04
C GLY A 48 -13.29 4.41 0.73
N CYS A 49 -14.11 3.38 0.56
CA CYS A 49 -15.43 3.29 1.18
C CYS A 49 -15.40 2.95 2.69
N PHE A 50 -14.27 2.43 3.19
CA PHE A 50 -14.14 1.89 4.54
C PHE A 50 -13.17 2.69 5.42
N GLN A 51 -12.86 3.92 5.07
CA GLN A 51 -11.97 4.77 5.86
C GLN A 51 -12.64 5.22 7.16
N GLY A 52 -11.88 5.22 8.24
CA GLY A 52 -12.31 5.66 9.57
C GLY A 52 -11.34 6.66 10.17
N THR A 53 -11.62 7.12 11.39
CA THR A 53 -10.83 8.12 12.12
C THR A 53 -9.98 7.52 13.25
N GLU A 54 -10.10 6.22 13.51
CA GLU A 54 -9.50 5.55 14.67
C GLU A 54 -7.98 5.39 14.54
N ALA A 55 -7.49 5.21 13.31
CA ALA A 55 -6.06 5.12 13.02
C ALA A 55 -5.76 5.61 11.59
N ALA A 56 -4.68 6.36 11.43
CA ALA A 56 -4.21 6.78 10.12
C ALA A 56 -3.89 5.56 9.25
N GLY A 57 -4.54 5.47 8.09
CA GLY A 57 -4.38 4.34 7.18
C GLY A 57 -4.85 3.00 7.77
N LYS A 58 -5.87 3.01 8.65
CA LYS A 58 -6.43 1.80 9.28
C LYS A 58 -6.66 0.69 8.27
N ILE A 59 -7.22 1.07 7.12
CA ILE A 59 -7.40 0.18 5.99
C ILE A 59 -6.62 0.77 4.82
N GLN A 60 -5.71 -0.01 4.25
CA GLN A 60 -4.88 0.46 3.16
C GLN A 60 -4.49 -0.65 2.18
N GLN A 61 -4.13 -0.25 0.97
CA GLN A 61 -3.54 -1.14 -0.01
C GLN A 61 -2.08 -1.43 0.38
N GLY A 62 -1.71 -2.69 0.36
CA GLY A 62 -0.34 -3.14 0.58
C GLY A 62 0.55 -2.88 -0.63
N SER A 63 1.85 -3.11 -0.44
CA SER A 63 2.85 -2.98 -1.51
C SER A 63 2.57 -3.95 -2.66
N ALA A 64 3.14 -3.65 -3.82
CA ALA A 64 3.20 -4.61 -4.91
C ALA A 64 3.84 -5.92 -4.42
N TRP A 65 3.12 -7.03 -4.57
CA TRP A 65 3.45 -8.29 -3.94
C TRP A 65 3.41 -9.43 -4.95
N TRP A 66 4.18 -10.48 -4.70
CA TRP A 66 4.28 -11.68 -5.53
C TRP A 66 4.64 -11.35 -7.00
N PHE A 67 3.71 -11.57 -7.93
CA PHE A 67 3.93 -11.31 -9.36
C PHE A 67 4.10 -9.82 -9.69
N ASN A 68 3.63 -8.94 -8.82
CA ASN A 68 3.72 -7.49 -8.98
C ASN A 68 5.00 -6.90 -8.36
N ASP A 69 5.80 -7.72 -7.66
CA ASP A 69 6.98 -7.28 -6.94
C ASP A 69 8.18 -7.08 -7.88
N HIS A 70 8.03 -6.11 -8.78
CA HIS A 70 9.03 -5.64 -9.74
C HIS A 70 8.82 -4.13 -10.00
N LYS A 71 9.79 -3.47 -10.66
CA LYS A 71 9.77 -2.00 -10.84
C LYS A 71 8.42 -1.47 -11.31
N GLN A 72 7.87 -2.01 -12.40
CA GLN A 72 6.62 -1.51 -12.97
C GLN A 72 5.42 -1.79 -12.06
N GLY A 73 5.38 -2.94 -11.41
CA GLY A 73 4.33 -3.28 -10.45
C GLY A 73 4.33 -2.35 -9.23
N MET A 74 5.52 -2.03 -8.70
CA MET A 74 5.66 -1.07 -7.60
C MET A 74 5.21 0.34 -8.00
N ILE A 75 5.60 0.81 -9.20
CA ILE A 75 5.16 2.10 -9.75
C ILE A 75 3.64 2.12 -9.92
N ALA A 76 3.07 1.11 -10.56
CA ALA A 76 1.63 1.02 -10.79
C ALA A 76 0.83 0.99 -9.48
N GLN A 77 1.27 0.22 -8.49
CA GLN A 77 0.62 0.15 -7.19
C GLN A 77 0.68 1.49 -6.44
N MET A 78 1.86 2.14 -6.36
CA MET A 78 1.99 3.44 -5.70
C MET A 78 1.22 4.55 -6.43
N THR A 79 1.17 4.52 -7.76
CA THR A 79 0.38 5.46 -8.56
C THR A 79 -1.12 5.29 -8.30
N SER A 80 -1.61 4.05 -8.29
CA SER A 80 -2.99 3.76 -7.92
C SER A 80 -3.31 4.22 -6.50
N LEU A 81 -2.41 3.97 -5.55
CA LEU A 81 -2.56 4.39 -4.16
C LEU A 81 -2.65 5.92 -4.01
N VAL A 82 -1.84 6.67 -4.76
CA VAL A 82 -1.87 8.15 -4.75
C VAL A 82 -3.20 8.68 -5.31
N ASN A 83 -3.70 8.06 -6.36
CA ASN A 83 -4.94 8.48 -7.00
C ASN A 83 -6.19 8.20 -6.14
N LEU A 84 -6.15 7.16 -5.32
CA LEU A 84 -7.34 6.65 -4.61
C LEU A 84 -7.20 6.72 -3.08
N GLY A 85 -6.06 7.15 -2.57
CA GLY A 85 -5.78 7.17 -1.13
C GLY A 85 -4.72 8.19 -0.74
N LEU A 86 -4.12 7.98 0.42
CA LEU A 86 -3.09 8.86 0.99
C LEU A 86 -1.73 8.15 1.05
N LEU A 87 -0.87 8.45 0.09
CA LEU A 87 0.50 7.90 0.03
C LEU A 87 1.26 8.12 1.34
N GLY A 88 1.06 9.27 2.00
CA GLY A 88 1.72 9.60 3.25
C GLY A 88 1.43 8.63 4.42
N ASN A 89 0.37 7.83 4.34
CA ASN A 89 0.03 6.81 5.33
C ASN A 89 0.50 5.40 4.95
N PHE A 90 1.08 5.23 3.77
CA PHE A 90 1.51 3.93 3.27
C PHE A 90 2.59 3.32 4.16
N VAL A 91 2.42 2.07 4.56
CA VAL A 91 3.38 1.36 5.42
C VAL A 91 4.62 0.87 4.70
N GLY A 92 4.70 1.11 3.40
CA GLY A 92 5.85 0.73 2.58
C GLY A 92 5.84 -0.72 2.14
N MET A 93 7.00 -1.15 1.65
CA MET A 93 7.22 -2.48 1.11
C MET A 93 7.54 -3.48 2.22
N LEU A 94 7.02 -4.69 2.06
CA LEU A 94 7.52 -5.86 2.78
C LEU A 94 8.09 -6.89 1.80
N THR A 95 9.09 -7.64 2.23
CA THR A 95 9.78 -8.59 1.34
C THR A 95 9.05 -9.92 1.20
N ASP A 96 8.25 -10.29 2.18
CA ASP A 96 7.61 -11.61 2.30
C ASP A 96 8.60 -12.77 2.02
N SER A 97 9.81 -12.65 2.52
CA SER A 97 10.91 -13.56 2.24
C SER A 97 11.51 -14.14 3.53
N ARG A 98 11.92 -15.40 3.45
CA ARG A 98 12.64 -16.08 4.53
C ARG A 98 14.16 -15.87 4.47
N SER A 99 14.65 -15.19 3.45
CA SER A 99 16.09 -14.95 3.24
C SER A 99 16.51 -13.58 3.77
N PHE A 100 17.56 -13.52 4.57
CA PHE A 100 18.19 -12.27 5.00
C PHE A 100 18.71 -11.42 3.81
N LEU A 101 19.08 -12.05 2.70
CA LEU A 101 19.49 -11.35 1.49
C LEU A 101 18.37 -10.50 0.88
N SER A 102 17.12 -10.79 1.22
CA SER A 102 15.96 -10.04 0.73
C SER A 102 15.81 -8.65 1.36
N TYR A 103 16.54 -8.35 2.44
CA TYR A 103 16.53 -7.00 3.02
C TYR A 103 17.04 -5.93 2.04
N THR A 104 17.90 -6.28 1.10
CA THR A 104 18.34 -5.38 0.03
C THR A 104 17.23 -4.92 -0.88
N ARG A 105 16.07 -5.60 -0.89
CA ARG A 105 14.89 -5.21 -1.66
C ARG A 105 14.27 -3.91 -1.15
N HIS A 106 14.43 -3.59 0.13
CA HIS A 106 14.00 -2.30 0.67
C HIS A 106 14.77 -1.15 0.03
N GLU A 107 16.08 -1.31 -0.19
CA GLU A 107 16.90 -0.32 -0.91
C GLU A 107 16.42 -0.15 -2.36
N TYR A 108 16.10 -1.25 -3.04
CA TYR A 108 15.53 -1.22 -4.38
C TYR A 108 14.20 -0.48 -4.43
N PHE A 109 13.28 -0.80 -3.51
CA PHE A 109 12.00 -0.11 -3.36
C PHE A 109 12.18 1.39 -3.09
N HIS A 110 13.09 1.76 -2.18
CA HIS A 110 13.34 3.17 -1.86
C HIS A 110 13.83 3.97 -3.06
N ARG A 111 14.62 3.39 -3.94
CA ARG A 111 15.05 4.04 -5.19
C ARG A 111 13.87 4.29 -6.12
N ILE A 112 13.03 3.28 -6.32
CA ILE A 112 11.84 3.39 -7.17
C ILE A 112 10.88 4.45 -6.62
N MET A 113 10.60 4.41 -5.33
CA MET A 113 9.72 5.38 -4.67
C MET A 113 10.24 6.82 -4.82
N ARG A 114 11.53 7.03 -4.57
CA ARG A 114 12.15 8.37 -4.69
C ARG A 114 12.17 8.86 -6.13
N GLU A 115 12.47 7.99 -7.09
CA GLU A 115 12.40 8.29 -8.52
C GLU A 115 10.97 8.70 -8.93
N LEU A 116 9.97 7.96 -8.47
CA LEU A 116 8.56 8.23 -8.78
C LEU A 116 8.11 9.58 -8.20
N ILE A 117 8.33 9.80 -6.91
CA ILE A 117 7.96 11.07 -6.24
C ILE A 117 8.72 12.25 -6.83
N GLY A 118 10.03 12.09 -7.10
CA GLY A 118 10.86 13.11 -7.74
C GLY A 118 10.34 13.47 -9.13
N GLY A 119 9.97 12.47 -9.93
CA GLY A 119 9.36 12.69 -11.24
C GLY A 119 8.07 13.51 -11.18
N TRP A 120 7.18 13.24 -10.22
CA TRP A 120 5.96 14.05 -10.03
C TRP A 120 6.27 15.49 -9.67
N VAL A 121 7.33 15.74 -8.88
CA VAL A 121 7.77 17.10 -8.55
C VAL A 121 8.35 17.81 -9.78
N GLU A 122 9.21 17.14 -10.53
CA GLU A 122 9.82 17.68 -11.76
C GLU A 122 8.79 17.99 -12.84
N ASN A 123 7.76 17.16 -12.95
CA ASN A 123 6.64 17.36 -13.87
C ASN A 123 5.63 18.42 -13.40
N GLY A 124 5.77 18.93 -12.18
CA GLY A 124 4.82 19.88 -11.60
C GLY A 124 3.51 19.27 -11.11
N GLU A 125 3.44 17.94 -11.01
CA GLU A 125 2.28 17.20 -10.50
C GLU A 125 2.21 17.25 -8.96
N TYR A 126 3.33 17.47 -8.30
CA TYR A 126 3.45 17.57 -6.85
C TYR A 126 4.27 18.80 -6.43
N PRO A 127 3.89 19.49 -5.34
CA PRO A 127 4.63 20.66 -4.87
C PRO A 127 6.07 20.33 -4.47
N ALA A 128 7.04 21.20 -4.81
CA ALA A 128 8.43 21.07 -4.41
C ALA A 128 8.68 21.51 -2.94
N ASP A 129 7.81 21.08 -2.02
CA ASP A 129 8.01 21.28 -0.57
C ASP A 129 8.84 20.13 0.00
N TYR A 130 10.15 20.32 0.04
CA TYR A 130 11.09 19.29 0.50
C TYR A 130 10.86 18.83 1.94
N LYS A 131 10.29 19.69 2.82
CA LYS A 131 9.97 19.29 4.20
C LYS A 131 8.79 18.33 4.26
N VAL A 132 7.80 18.53 3.40
CA VAL A 132 6.66 17.62 3.27
C VAL A 132 7.08 16.33 2.58
N LEU A 133 7.87 16.43 1.51
CA LEU A 133 8.40 15.27 0.79
C LEU A 133 9.27 14.37 1.69
N GLU A 134 10.13 14.97 2.51
CA GLU A 134 10.93 14.24 3.51
C GLU A 134 10.04 13.46 4.48
N LYS A 135 8.99 14.10 5.02
CA LYS A 135 8.05 13.43 5.93
C LYS A 135 7.36 12.23 5.25
N ILE A 136 6.95 12.39 3.99
CA ILE A 136 6.31 11.30 3.24
C ILE A 136 7.30 10.16 3.02
N VAL A 137 8.49 10.45 2.52
CA VAL A 137 9.51 9.44 2.23
C VAL A 137 9.98 8.72 3.50
N CYS A 138 10.27 9.45 4.58
CA CYS A 138 10.63 8.85 5.87
C CYS A 138 9.46 8.09 6.50
N GLY A 139 8.23 8.57 6.31
CA GLY A 139 7.01 7.89 6.71
C GLY A 139 6.92 6.51 6.08
N ILE A 140 6.94 6.45 4.75
CA ILE A 140 6.82 5.21 3.98
C ILE A 140 8.00 4.26 4.25
N SER A 141 9.21 4.83 4.42
CA SER A 141 10.42 4.02 4.61
C SER A 141 10.51 3.38 5.99
N TYR A 142 9.86 3.97 7.02
CA TYR A 142 10.05 3.50 8.40
C TYR A 142 8.91 3.90 9.34
N ASN A 143 8.64 5.21 9.50
CA ASN A 143 7.82 5.72 10.60
C ASN A 143 6.37 5.23 10.57
N ASN A 144 5.79 5.07 9.37
CA ASN A 144 4.42 4.60 9.23
C ASN A 144 4.27 3.16 9.71
N ALA A 145 5.21 2.28 9.40
CA ALA A 145 5.19 0.90 9.87
C ALA A 145 5.31 0.83 11.40
N VAL A 146 6.27 1.58 11.99
CA VAL A 146 6.41 1.66 13.45
C VAL A 146 5.10 2.09 14.11
N LYS A 147 4.50 3.18 13.63
CA LYS A 147 3.26 3.72 14.17
C LYS A 147 2.06 2.78 13.92
N TYR A 148 1.95 2.23 12.73
CA TYR A 148 0.83 1.38 12.34
C TYR A 148 0.80 0.09 13.16
N PHE A 149 1.94 -0.56 13.33
CA PHE A 149 2.04 -1.82 14.07
C PHE A 149 2.26 -1.63 15.58
N GLY A 150 2.57 -0.42 16.04
CA GLY A 150 2.80 -0.11 17.44
C GLY A 150 4.09 -0.73 17.97
N PHE A 151 5.16 -0.69 17.16
CA PHE A 151 6.47 -1.17 17.61
C PHE A 151 7.09 -0.19 18.63
N ASP A 152 7.49 -0.71 19.78
CA ASP A 152 8.31 -0.01 20.77
C ASP A 152 9.79 -0.22 20.41
N LEU A 153 10.37 0.74 19.66
CA LEU A 153 11.74 0.71 19.16
C LEU A 153 12.57 1.85 19.76
#